data_8c4de89aa90b1569350e8c2f61293adf
#
_entry.id   8c4de89aa90b1569350e8c2f61293adf
#
_cell.length_a   1.000
_cell.length_b   1.000
_cell.length_c   1.000
_cell.angle_alpha   90.00
_cell.angle_beta   90.00
_cell.angle_gamma   90.00
#
_symmetry.space_group_name_H-M   'P 1'
#
loop_
_entity.id
_entity.type
_entity.pdbx_description
1 polymer ?
#
loop_
_entity_poly.entity_id
_entity_poly.type
_entity_poly.pdbx_seq_one_letter_code
_entity_poly.pdbx_strand_id
1 'polypeptide(L)'
;MAELKRTIEQARSEQNRLVALIEQVEGMWLPELEALIRAVNERFSAAFARLGCAGEVHLARDDNYEKWGIDILVKFRDTERLQLLTNQRQSGGERSLSTILYLLSLTELSRTPFSLVDEINQGMDPRAERAVHDQMVAMTCQPQAGQYFLITPKLLPGLLYHELMKVLIINNGEWLPERLSCTLSEILLTHTHTLFSDGNCSEKTEAHADLIVNRGRQRERE
;
A
#
# COMPACT_ATOMS: atom_id res chain seq x y z
N MET A 1 59.94 -21.07 0.77
CA MET A 1 59.11 -21.68 1.88
C MET A 1 58.83 -20.68 3.00
N ALA A 2 59.80 -19.93 3.53
CA ALA A 2 59.58 -18.94 4.61
C ALA A 2 58.73 -17.74 4.13
N GLU A 3 58.99 -17.27 2.94
CA GLU A 3 58.27 -16.16 2.32
C GLU A 3 56.78 -16.49 2.04
N LEU A 4 56.52 -17.71 1.57
CA LEU A 4 55.14 -18.19 1.34
C LEU A 4 54.35 -18.30 2.65
N LYS A 5 54.98 -18.76 3.74
CA LYS A 5 54.34 -18.80 5.06
C LYS A 5 53.97 -17.42 5.58
N ARG A 6 54.86 -16.43 5.40
CA ARG A 6 54.61 -15.03 5.75
C ARG A 6 53.42 -14.45 4.97
N THR A 7 53.37 -14.69 3.66
CA THR A 7 52.28 -14.22 2.83
C THR A 7 50.93 -14.84 3.25
N ILE A 8 50.91 -16.13 3.56
CA ILE A 8 49.70 -16.81 4.09
C ILE A 8 49.27 -16.24 5.45
N GLU A 9 50.20 -15.99 6.35
CA GLU A 9 49.88 -15.39 7.65
C GLU A 9 49.36 -13.98 7.54
N GLN A 10 49.91 -13.17 6.63
CA GLN A 10 49.44 -11.83 6.34
C GLN A 10 48.02 -11.86 5.73
N ALA A 11 47.77 -12.74 4.74
CA ALA A 11 46.45 -12.91 4.16
C ALA A 11 45.38 -13.35 5.17
N ARG A 12 45.72 -14.26 6.07
CA ARG A 12 44.84 -14.71 7.18
C ARG A 12 44.55 -13.58 8.16
N SER A 13 45.56 -12.81 8.51
CA SER A 13 45.40 -11.66 9.42
C SER A 13 44.47 -10.62 8.81
N GLU A 14 44.64 -10.29 7.54
CA GLU A 14 43.78 -9.33 6.84
C GLU A 14 42.36 -9.89 6.67
N GLN A 15 42.21 -11.15 6.35
CA GLN A 15 40.88 -11.81 6.31
C GLN A 15 40.15 -11.70 7.65
N ASN A 16 40.81 -12.03 8.74
CA ASN A 16 40.23 -11.95 10.09
C ASN A 16 39.84 -10.50 10.44
N ARG A 17 40.65 -9.53 10.05
CA ARG A 17 40.35 -8.11 10.23
C ARG A 17 39.10 -7.69 9.47
N LEU A 18 38.99 -8.11 8.18
CA LEU A 18 37.83 -7.81 7.35
C LEU A 18 36.55 -8.47 7.89
N VAL A 19 36.63 -9.72 8.33
CA VAL A 19 35.48 -10.40 8.96
C VAL A 19 35.02 -9.65 10.21
N ALA A 20 35.93 -9.26 11.10
CA ALA A 20 35.59 -8.50 12.30
C ALA A 20 34.97 -7.13 11.96
N LEU A 21 35.43 -6.47 10.90
CA LEU A 21 34.86 -5.22 10.43
C LEU A 21 33.43 -5.41 9.87
N ILE A 22 33.22 -6.49 9.10
CA ILE A 22 31.88 -6.84 8.59
C ILE A 22 30.93 -7.10 9.76
N GLU A 23 31.31 -7.91 10.72
CA GLU A 23 30.51 -8.20 11.92
C GLU A 23 30.17 -6.92 12.70
N GLN A 24 31.14 -6.02 12.85
CA GLN A 24 30.91 -4.74 13.51
C GLN A 24 29.88 -3.88 12.75
N VAL A 25 30.03 -3.74 11.42
CA VAL A 25 29.12 -2.95 10.59
C VAL A 25 27.73 -3.58 10.58
N GLU A 26 27.65 -4.90 10.44
CA GLU A 26 26.39 -5.65 10.51
C GLU A 26 25.67 -5.44 11.85
N GLY A 27 26.39 -5.51 12.96
CA GLY A 27 25.86 -5.27 14.28
C GLY A 27 25.28 -3.86 14.49
N MET A 28 25.66 -2.90 13.67
CA MET A 28 25.14 -1.52 13.74
C MET A 28 23.78 -1.35 13.02
N TRP A 29 23.64 -1.88 11.82
CA TRP A 29 22.44 -1.61 10.99
C TRP A 29 21.41 -2.73 11.01
N LEU A 30 21.84 -3.99 11.16
CA LEU A 30 20.95 -5.14 11.08
C LEU A 30 19.83 -5.14 12.12
N PRO A 31 20.09 -4.83 13.40
CA PRO A 31 19.02 -4.75 14.41
C PRO A 31 17.97 -3.70 14.09
N GLU A 32 18.36 -2.57 13.52
CA GLU A 32 17.43 -1.51 13.09
C GLU A 32 16.58 -1.95 11.91
N LEU A 33 17.19 -2.61 10.91
CA LEU A 33 16.48 -3.18 9.78
C LEU A 33 15.47 -4.24 10.23
N GLU A 34 15.87 -5.15 11.11
CA GLU A 34 14.98 -6.17 11.67
C GLU A 34 13.80 -5.57 12.43
N ALA A 35 14.05 -4.52 13.22
CA ALA A 35 13.00 -3.80 13.92
C ALA A 35 12.01 -3.15 12.93
N LEU A 36 12.52 -2.56 11.86
CA LEU A 36 11.70 -1.97 10.81
C LEU A 36 10.85 -3.05 10.11
N ILE A 37 11.45 -4.15 9.69
CA ILE A 37 10.72 -5.25 9.04
C ILE A 37 9.65 -5.83 9.96
N ARG A 38 9.95 -5.97 11.26
CA ARG A 38 8.96 -6.40 12.26
C ARG A 38 7.79 -5.43 12.36
N ALA A 39 8.05 -4.13 12.40
CA ALA A 39 7.01 -3.11 12.43
C ALA A 39 6.15 -3.10 11.14
N VAL A 40 6.74 -3.34 9.98
CA VAL A 40 6.01 -3.53 8.71
C VAL A 40 5.15 -4.79 8.78
N ASN A 41 5.72 -5.90 9.24
CA ASN A 41 5.02 -7.18 9.37
C ASN A 41 3.79 -7.09 10.27
N GLU A 42 3.89 -6.43 11.42
CA GLU A 42 2.76 -6.23 12.34
C GLU A 42 1.58 -5.55 11.65
N ARG A 43 1.83 -4.48 10.89
CA ARG A 43 0.80 -3.74 10.15
C ARG A 43 0.22 -4.55 9.01
N PHE A 44 1.09 -5.17 8.24
CA PHE A 44 0.71 -6.01 7.12
C PHE A 44 -0.16 -7.20 7.56
N SER A 45 0.25 -7.90 8.59
CA SER A 45 -0.50 -9.03 9.17
C SER A 45 -1.86 -8.57 9.72
N ALA A 46 -1.91 -7.43 10.40
CA ALA A 46 -3.16 -6.87 10.91
C ALA A 46 -4.11 -6.48 9.75
N ALA A 47 -3.59 -5.91 8.66
CA ALA A 47 -4.38 -5.58 7.47
C ALA A 47 -4.97 -6.83 6.81
N PHE A 48 -4.18 -7.89 6.65
CA PHE A 48 -4.65 -9.18 6.11
C PHE A 48 -5.68 -9.85 7.02
N ALA A 49 -5.48 -9.81 8.33
CA ALA A 49 -6.41 -10.39 9.30
C ALA A 49 -7.81 -9.75 9.23
N ARG A 50 -7.91 -8.43 8.98
CA ARG A 50 -9.20 -7.74 8.76
C ARG A 50 -9.96 -8.26 7.54
N LEU A 51 -9.26 -8.81 6.56
CA LEU A 51 -9.83 -9.41 5.35
C LEU A 51 -10.20 -10.89 5.54
N GLY A 52 -9.94 -11.47 6.71
CA GLY A 52 -10.05 -12.91 6.94
C GLY A 52 -8.97 -13.72 6.23
N CYS A 53 -7.83 -13.09 5.93
CA CYS A 53 -6.67 -13.67 5.27
C CYS A 53 -5.47 -13.65 6.22
N ALA A 54 -4.35 -14.26 5.83
CA ALA A 54 -3.10 -14.14 6.55
C ALA A 54 -1.99 -13.66 5.63
N GLY A 55 -1.15 -12.78 6.17
CA GLY A 55 0.01 -12.23 5.47
C GLY A 55 1.16 -11.99 6.43
N GLU A 56 2.38 -12.26 5.99
CA GLU A 56 3.61 -12.09 6.74
C GLU A 56 4.71 -11.50 5.85
N VAL A 57 5.57 -10.70 6.46
CA VAL A 57 6.73 -10.08 5.82
C VAL A 57 7.99 -10.46 6.59
N HIS A 58 8.97 -11.01 5.91
CA HIS A 58 10.23 -11.47 6.51
C HIS A 58 11.44 -10.94 5.76
N LEU A 59 12.55 -10.78 6.48
CA LEU A 59 13.85 -10.54 5.89
C LEU A 59 14.43 -11.87 5.40
N ALA A 60 14.55 -12.04 4.08
CA ALA A 60 15.24 -13.16 3.47
C ALA A 60 16.76 -12.89 3.49
N ARG A 61 17.51 -13.75 4.18
CA ARG A 61 18.97 -13.65 4.29
C ARG A 61 19.63 -14.74 3.45
N ASP A 62 20.75 -14.41 2.84
CA ASP A 62 21.64 -15.29 2.10
C ASP A 62 23.07 -15.01 2.55
N ASP A 63 24.01 -15.91 2.30
CA ASP A 63 25.44 -15.71 2.56
C ASP A 63 26.01 -14.53 1.75
N ASN A 64 25.39 -14.21 0.63
CA ASN A 64 25.68 -13.02 -0.18
C ASN A 64 24.66 -11.93 0.11
N TYR A 65 25.10 -10.79 0.65
CA TYR A 65 24.24 -9.62 0.92
C TYR A 65 23.47 -9.10 -0.29
N GLU A 66 24.00 -9.26 -1.51
CA GLU A 66 23.30 -8.87 -2.75
C GLU A 66 22.02 -9.65 -3.01
N LYS A 67 21.89 -10.84 -2.40
CA LYS A 67 20.71 -11.69 -2.51
C LYS A 67 19.71 -11.49 -1.37
N TRP A 68 20.04 -10.63 -0.42
CA TRP A 68 19.10 -10.30 0.63
C TRP A 68 17.87 -9.63 0.04
N GLY A 69 16.71 -9.94 0.60
CA GLY A 69 15.44 -9.43 0.10
C GLY A 69 14.36 -9.44 1.17
N ILE A 70 13.20 -9.02 0.77
CA ILE A 70 12.00 -9.08 1.60
C ILE A 70 11.06 -10.12 1.00
N ASP A 71 10.78 -11.15 1.76
CA ASP A 71 9.80 -12.17 1.42
C ASP A 71 8.44 -11.76 1.94
N ILE A 72 7.46 -11.74 1.04
CA ILE A 72 6.05 -11.51 1.37
C ILE A 72 5.33 -12.85 1.22
N LEU A 73 4.79 -13.36 2.32
CA LEU A 73 4.01 -14.60 2.36
C LEU A 73 2.54 -14.25 2.54
N VAL A 74 1.67 -14.91 1.79
CA VAL A 74 0.23 -14.67 1.81
C VAL A 74 -0.57 -15.96 1.80
N LYS A 75 -1.77 -15.89 2.41
CA LYS A 75 -2.76 -16.95 2.42
C LYS A 75 -4.14 -16.30 2.29
N PHE A 76 -4.87 -16.63 1.24
CA PHE A 76 -6.20 -16.08 0.94
C PHE A 76 -7.35 -17.01 1.32
N ARG A 77 -7.10 -18.30 1.45
CA ARG A 77 -8.12 -19.32 1.77
C ARG A 77 -7.70 -20.15 2.96
N ASP A 78 -8.65 -20.55 3.79
CA ASP A 78 -8.37 -21.31 5.02
C ASP A 78 -7.72 -22.68 4.75
N THR A 79 -7.97 -23.25 3.60
CA THR A 79 -7.39 -24.55 3.18
C THR A 79 -5.94 -24.44 2.69
N GLU A 80 -5.44 -23.23 2.47
CA GLU A 80 -4.09 -22.99 1.97
C GLU A 80 -3.10 -22.78 3.12
N ARG A 81 -1.82 -23.01 2.84
CA ARG A 81 -0.72 -22.60 3.72
C ARG A 81 -0.21 -21.22 3.29
N LEU A 82 0.48 -20.52 4.17
CA LEU A 82 1.25 -19.34 3.81
C LEU A 82 2.24 -19.68 2.68
N GLN A 83 2.19 -18.91 1.61
CA GLN A 83 3.00 -19.12 0.40
C GLN A 83 3.64 -17.82 -0.02
N LEU A 84 4.86 -17.90 -0.54
CA LEU A 84 5.57 -16.76 -1.10
C LEU A 84 4.74 -16.12 -2.22
N LEU A 85 4.63 -14.79 -2.17
CA LEU A 85 3.97 -13.99 -3.20
C LEU A 85 4.76 -14.06 -4.51
N THR A 86 4.20 -14.70 -5.52
CA THR A 86 4.84 -14.87 -6.83
C THR A 86 3.86 -14.64 -7.98
N ASN A 87 4.39 -14.35 -9.16
CA ASN A 87 3.58 -14.15 -10.36
C ASN A 87 2.79 -15.39 -10.81
N GLN A 88 3.16 -16.57 -10.33
CA GLN A 88 2.61 -17.85 -10.80
C GLN A 88 1.59 -18.47 -9.85
N ARG A 89 1.59 -18.09 -8.57
CA ARG A 89 0.78 -18.76 -7.53
C ARG A 89 -0.51 -18.01 -7.20
N GLN A 90 -0.47 -16.70 -7.19
CA GLN A 90 -1.62 -15.86 -6.84
C GLN A 90 -2.28 -15.27 -8.08
N SER A 91 -3.59 -15.03 -8.00
CA SER A 91 -4.33 -14.30 -9.03
C SER A 91 -3.83 -12.85 -9.15
N GLY A 92 -4.15 -12.19 -10.26
CA GLY A 92 -3.80 -10.78 -10.45
C GLY A 92 -4.33 -9.88 -9.33
N GLY A 93 -5.59 -10.06 -8.94
CA GLY A 93 -6.24 -9.31 -7.87
C GLY A 93 -5.60 -9.57 -6.49
N GLU A 94 -5.28 -10.83 -6.16
CA GLU A 94 -4.59 -11.19 -4.92
C GLU A 94 -3.21 -10.54 -4.82
N ARG A 95 -2.47 -10.47 -5.93
CA ARG A 95 -1.16 -9.79 -5.99
C ARG A 95 -1.30 -8.28 -5.81
N SER A 96 -2.24 -7.66 -6.55
CA SER A 96 -2.49 -6.23 -6.42
C SER A 96 -2.86 -5.88 -4.99
N LEU A 97 -3.78 -6.62 -4.38
CA LEU A 97 -4.17 -6.43 -2.98
C LEU A 97 -2.98 -6.55 -2.02
N SER A 98 -2.17 -7.62 -2.16
CA SER A 98 -0.98 -7.82 -1.32
C SER A 98 0.01 -6.68 -1.46
N THR A 99 0.29 -6.25 -2.69
CA THR A 99 1.21 -5.14 -2.97
C THR A 99 0.73 -3.84 -2.34
N ILE A 100 -0.55 -3.55 -2.46
CA ILE A 100 -1.13 -2.32 -1.91
C ILE A 100 -1.11 -2.33 -0.38
N LEU A 101 -1.50 -3.42 0.26
CA LEU A 101 -1.45 -3.53 1.72
C LEU A 101 -0.01 -3.43 2.25
N TYR A 102 0.97 -3.95 1.51
CA TYR A 102 2.38 -3.78 1.83
C TYR A 102 2.81 -2.32 1.72
N LEU A 103 2.47 -1.64 0.61
CA LEU A 103 2.77 -0.21 0.42
C LEU A 103 2.10 0.67 1.47
N LEU A 104 0.85 0.40 1.84
CA LEU A 104 0.15 1.10 2.92
C LEU A 104 0.88 0.92 4.26
N SER A 105 1.34 -0.30 4.56
CA SER A 105 2.11 -0.58 5.78
C SER A 105 3.43 0.18 5.84
N LEU A 106 4.10 0.38 4.70
CA LEU A 106 5.30 1.21 4.60
C LEU A 106 4.97 2.70 4.75
N THR A 107 3.89 3.17 4.13
CA THR A 107 3.48 4.59 4.18
C THR A 107 3.15 5.02 5.61
N GLU A 108 2.50 4.15 6.39
CA GLU A 108 2.20 4.41 7.80
C GLU A 108 3.46 4.64 8.65
N LEU A 109 4.56 3.94 8.31
CA LEU A 109 5.84 4.08 9.01
C LEU A 109 6.65 5.28 8.55
N SER A 110 6.51 5.71 7.31
CA SER A 110 7.39 6.70 6.69
C SER A 110 7.20 8.14 7.20
N ARG A 111 6.10 8.43 7.93
CA ARG A 111 5.74 9.76 8.47
C ARG A 111 5.90 10.89 7.45
N THR A 112 5.54 10.63 6.20
CA THR A 112 5.57 11.66 5.17
C THR A 112 4.54 12.74 5.44
N PRO A 113 4.85 14.04 5.21
CA PRO A 113 3.92 15.13 5.44
C PRO A 113 2.70 15.06 4.52
N PHE A 114 2.87 14.50 3.32
CA PHE A 114 1.79 14.19 2.39
C PHE A 114 2.12 12.97 1.54
N SER A 115 1.10 12.28 1.06
CA SER A 115 1.20 11.16 0.12
C SER A 115 0.16 11.33 -0.98
N LEU A 116 0.55 11.01 -2.20
CA LEU A 116 -0.32 11.02 -3.38
C LEU A 116 -0.33 9.64 -3.99
N VAL A 117 -1.51 9.07 -4.16
CA VAL A 117 -1.70 7.75 -4.75
C VAL A 117 -2.76 7.83 -5.83
N ASP A 118 -2.40 7.35 -7.01
CA ASP A 118 -3.23 7.36 -8.20
C ASP A 118 -3.63 5.92 -8.57
N GLU A 119 -4.91 5.74 -8.87
CA GLU A 119 -5.50 4.48 -9.39
C GLU A 119 -5.15 3.20 -8.60
N ILE A 120 -4.97 3.30 -7.28
CA ILE A 120 -4.54 2.18 -6.43
C ILE A 120 -5.48 0.96 -6.49
N ASN A 121 -6.74 1.17 -6.81
CA ASN A 121 -7.80 0.16 -6.85
C ASN A 121 -8.03 -0.45 -8.25
N GLN A 122 -7.19 -0.13 -9.22
CA GLN A 122 -7.35 -0.65 -10.58
C GLN A 122 -7.09 -2.17 -10.64
N GLY A 123 -7.98 -2.90 -11.31
CA GLY A 123 -7.83 -4.35 -11.52
C GLY A 123 -8.22 -5.23 -10.34
N MET A 124 -8.81 -4.67 -9.28
CA MET A 124 -9.36 -5.43 -8.16
C MET A 124 -10.84 -5.75 -8.33
N ASP A 125 -11.30 -6.75 -7.61
CA ASP A 125 -12.73 -6.99 -7.42
C ASP A 125 -13.32 -5.99 -6.40
N PRO A 126 -14.66 -5.75 -6.43
CA PRO A 126 -15.30 -4.76 -5.57
C PRO A 126 -15.14 -5.01 -4.06
N ARG A 127 -14.92 -6.26 -3.64
CA ARG A 127 -14.70 -6.59 -2.22
C ARG A 127 -13.30 -6.16 -1.78
N ALA A 128 -12.30 -6.47 -2.59
CA ALA A 128 -10.93 -6.06 -2.35
C ALA A 128 -10.78 -4.52 -2.39
N GLU A 129 -11.45 -3.85 -3.34
CA GLU A 129 -11.46 -2.38 -3.44
C GLU A 129 -12.01 -1.73 -2.16
N ARG A 130 -13.16 -2.20 -1.65
CA ARG A 130 -13.73 -1.68 -0.37
C ARG A 130 -12.77 -1.90 0.79
N ALA A 131 -12.19 -3.09 0.88
CA ALA A 131 -11.28 -3.42 1.95
C ALA A 131 -10.01 -2.56 1.95
N VAL A 132 -9.44 -2.26 0.78
CA VAL A 132 -8.33 -1.33 0.62
C VAL A 132 -8.75 0.09 1.01
N HIS A 133 -9.91 0.53 0.57
CA HIS A 133 -10.45 1.84 0.91
C HIS A 133 -10.66 1.98 2.43
N ASP A 134 -11.30 1.01 3.07
CA ASP A 134 -11.54 1.02 4.52
C ASP A 134 -10.22 1.05 5.31
N GLN A 135 -9.24 0.26 4.88
CA GLN A 135 -7.91 0.27 5.48
C GLN A 135 -7.23 1.64 5.31
N MET A 136 -7.34 2.24 4.14
CA MET A 136 -6.78 3.54 3.83
C MET A 136 -7.42 4.64 4.69
N VAL A 137 -8.74 4.65 4.83
CA VAL A 137 -9.48 5.56 5.71
C VAL A 137 -9.03 5.39 7.16
N ALA A 138 -8.94 4.15 7.64
CA ALA A 138 -8.51 3.85 8.99
C ALA A 138 -7.10 4.37 9.32
N MET A 139 -6.20 4.38 8.33
CA MET A 139 -4.82 4.84 8.51
C MET A 139 -4.69 6.36 8.34
N THR A 140 -5.36 6.93 7.35
CA THR A 140 -5.15 8.33 6.95
C THR A 140 -6.02 9.32 7.73
N CYS A 141 -7.14 8.87 8.27
CA CYS A 141 -8.05 9.70 9.05
C CYS A 141 -7.72 9.75 10.56
N GLN A 142 -6.46 9.54 10.92
CA GLN A 142 -5.98 9.71 12.29
C GLN A 142 -5.46 11.13 12.53
N PRO A 143 -5.55 11.68 13.76
CA PRO A 143 -5.10 13.05 14.07
C PRO A 143 -3.64 13.32 13.70
N GLN A 144 -2.78 12.32 13.81
CA GLN A 144 -1.33 12.43 13.57
C GLN A 144 -0.89 12.01 12.16
N ALA A 145 -1.81 11.52 11.32
CA ALA A 145 -1.49 11.11 9.96
C ALA A 145 -1.15 12.32 9.08
N GLY A 146 -0.23 12.13 8.13
CA GLY A 146 0.05 13.11 7.08
C GLY A 146 -1.17 13.34 6.17
N GLN A 147 -1.09 14.32 5.30
CA GLN A 147 -2.11 14.56 4.29
C GLN A 147 -2.04 13.45 3.23
N TYR A 148 -3.19 12.88 2.89
CA TYR A 148 -3.27 11.82 1.90
C TYR A 148 -4.20 12.21 0.75
N PHE A 149 -3.72 12.08 -0.48
CA PHE A 149 -4.49 12.32 -1.69
C PHE A 149 -4.67 10.99 -2.41
N LEU A 150 -5.91 10.60 -2.61
CA LEU A 150 -6.28 9.47 -3.45
C LEU A 150 -6.97 9.98 -4.70
N ILE A 151 -6.48 9.56 -5.85
CA ILE A 151 -7.12 9.78 -7.15
C ILE A 151 -7.65 8.44 -7.63
N THR A 152 -8.93 8.37 -7.98
CA THR A 152 -9.54 7.15 -8.50
C THR A 152 -10.72 7.48 -9.42
N PRO A 153 -10.81 6.84 -10.59
CA PRO A 153 -11.94 7.00 -11.50
C PRO A 153 -13.18 6.21 -11.06
N LYS A 154 -13.04 5.36 -10.02
CA LYS A 154 -14.10 4.47 -9.58
C LYS A 154 -14.66 4.87 -8.22
N LEU A 155 -15.96 5.15 -8.22
CA LEU A 155 -16.76 5.32 -7.02
C LEU A 155 -17.60 4.07 -6.78
N LEU A 156 -17.21 3.26 -5.79
CA LEU A 156 -18.01 2.12 -5.39
C LEU A 156 -19.12 2.55 -4.42
N PRO A 157 -20.33 1.97 -4.53
CA PRO A 157 -21.35 2.17 -3.51
C PRO A 157 -20.94 1.51 -2.19
N GLY A 158 -21.27 2.17 -1.07
CA GLY A 158 -21.03 1.65 0.27
C GLY A 158 -19.57 1.73 0.74
N LEU A 159 -18.81 2.70 0.25
CA LEU A 159 -17.50 3.04 0.79
C LEU A 159 -17.62 3.68 2.18
N LEU A 160 -16.63 3.46 3.02
CA LEU A 160 -16.52 4.11 4.32
C LEU A 160 -16.05 5.57 4.13
N TYR A 161 -16.79 6.52 4.69
CA TYR A 161 -16.40 7.93 4.72
C TYR A 161 -16.13 8.37 6.16
N HIS A 162 -15.23 9.31 6.33
CA HIS A 162 -14.85 9.84 7.63
C HIS A 162 -14.96 11.37 7.63
N GLU A 163 -15.27 11.98 8.77
CA GLU A 163 -15.44 13.44 8.91
C GLU A 163 -14.21 14.24 8.47
N LEU A 164 -13.02 13.64 8.60
CA LEU A 164 -11.75 14.26 8.17
C LEU A 164 -11.48 14.12 6.66
N MET A 165 -12.33 13.39 5.92
CA MET A 165 -12.21 13.25 4.48
C MET A 165 -12.87 14.42 3.75
N LYS A 166 -12.23 14.82 2.65
CA LYS A 166 -12.82 15.72 1.67
C LYS A 166 -12.85 15.01 0.33
N VAL A 167 -14.03 14.89 -0.23
CA VAL A 167 -14.25 14.28 -1.54
C VAL A 167 -14.41 15.40 -2.56
N LEU A 168 -13.60 15.36 -3.63
CA LEU A 168 -13.67 16.27 -4.76
C LEU A 168 -14.05 15.44 -5.97
N ILE A 169 -15.15 15.79 -6.62
CA ILE A 169 -15.61 15.14 -7.85
C ILE A 169 -15.23 16.05 -9.00
N ILE A 170 -14.44 15.55 -9.93
CA ILE A 170 -13.99 16.26 -11.10
C ILE A 170 -14.73 15.66 -12.30
N ASN A 171 -15.63 16.41 -12.87
CA ASN A 171 -16.31 16.05 -14.12
C ASN A 171 -15.63 16.75 -15.28
N ASN A 172 -15.37 16.02 -16.35
CA ASN A 172 -14.86 16.56 -17.60
C ASN A 172 -16.01 16.59 -18.62
N GLY A 173 -16.47 17.79 -19.01
CA GLY A 173 -17.55 17.98 -19.99
C GLY A 173 -18.46 19.17 -19.73
N GLU A 174 -19.34 19.47 -20.67
CA GLU A 174 -20.25 20.64 -20.65
C GLU A 174 -21.44 20.52 -19.68
N TRP A 175 -21.62 19.39 -19.01
CA TRP A 175 -22.77 19.06 -18.16
C TRP A 175 -22.51 19.28 -16.66
N LEU A 176 -21.85 20.34 -16.30
CA LEU A 176 -21.74 20.72 -14.88
C LEU A 176 -22.99 21.53 -14.48
N PRO A 177 -23.84 21.03 -13.57
CA PRO A 177 -24.87 21.86 -12.98
C PRO A 177 -24.21 22.99 -12.18
N GLU A 178 -24.64 24.22 -12.39
CA GLU A 178 -24.06 25.42 -11.74
C GLU A 178 -24.09 25.39 -10.20
N ARG A 179 -24.85 24.49 -9.59
CA ARG A 179 -24.88 24.22 -8.16
C ARG A 179 -25.14 22.75 -7.89
N LEU A 180 -24.15 22.06 -7.36
CA LEU A 180 -24.35 20.78 -6.69
C LEU A 180 -24.93 21.07 -5.29
N SER A 181 -26.25 21.14 -5.18
CA SER A 181 -26.96 21.20 -3.88
C SER A 181 -27.23 19.79 -3.32
N CYS A 182 -26.64 18.77 -3.90
CA CYS A 182 -26.89 17.37 -3.56
C CYS A 182 -25.96 16.90 -2.45
N THR A 183 -26.49 16.11 -1.55
CA THR A 183 -25.66 15.37 -0.57
C THR A 183 -24.83 14.31 -1.29
N LEU A 184 -23.69 13.93 -0.73
CA LEU A 184 -22.78 12.93 -1.32
C LEU A 184 -23.52 11.62 -1.67
N SER A 185 -24.54 11.25 -0.89
CA SER A 185 -25.41 10.09 -1.13
C SER A 185 -26.27 10.22 -2.41
N GLU A 186 -26.73 11.42 -2.72
CA GLU A 186 -27.53 11.67 -3.93
C GLU A 186 -26.67 11.66 -5.19
N ILE A 187 -25.44 12.18 -5.11
CA ILE A 187 -24.48 12.12 -6.22
C ILE A 187 -24.12 10.67 -6.54
N LEU A 188 -23.89 9.85 -5.53
CA LEU A 188 -23.59 8.42 -5.69
C LEU A 188 -24.78 7.65 -6.27
N LEU A 189 -26.02 8.00 -5.88
CA LEU A 189 -27.26 7.37 -6.38
C LEU A 189 -27.59 7.79 -7.81
N THR A 190 -27.38 9.05 -8.19
CA THR A 190 -27.66 9.53 -9.56
C THR A 190 -26.69 8.95 -10.58
N HIS A 191 -25.40 8.81 -10.26
CA HIS A 191 -24.45 8.18 -11.18
C HIS A 191 -24.65 6.67 -11.35
N THR A 192 -25.18 5.96 -10.36
CA THR A 192 -25.52 4.54 -10.50
C THR A 192 -26.82 4.33 -11.30
N HIS A 193 -27.76 5.28 -11.29
CA HIS A 193 -29.00 5.19 -12.06
C HIS A 193 -28.85 5.57 -13.55
N THR A 194 -27.95 6.48 -13.88
CA THR A 194 -27.69 6.86 -15.29
C THR A 194 -26.96 5.78 -16.08
N LEU A 195 -26.30 4.83 -15.41
CA LEU A 195 -25.68 3.68 -16.08
C LEU A 195 -26.63 2.51 -16.35
N PHE A 196 -27.87 2.53 -15.81
CA PHE A 196 -28.80 1.41 -15.89
C PHE A 196 -30.18 1.71 -16.53
N SER A 197 -30.49 2.95 -16.89
CA SER A 197 -31.73 3.25 -17.62
C SER A 197 -31.41 3.98 -18.93
N ASP A 198 -31.75 3.31 -19.98
CA ASP A 198 -31.96 3.72 -21.37
C ASP A 198 -30.94 3.20 -22.37
N GLY A 199 -31.30 2.06 -22.93
CA GLY A 199 -30.77 1.60 -24.19
C GLY A 199 -31.27 2.47 -25.34
N ASN A 200 -30.61 3.60 -25.56
CA ASN A 200 -30.48 4.26 -26.86
C ASN A 200 -29.77 5.63 -26.66
N CYS A 201 -28.47 5.62 -26.64
CA CYS A 201 -27.68 6.78 -26.98
C CYS A 201 -26.35 6.33 -27.55
N SER A 202 -26.22 6.39 -28.85
CA SER A 202 -24.99 6.27 -29.58
C SER A 202 -24.19 7.56 -29.39
N GLU A 203 -23.34 7.58 -28.40
CA GLU A 203 -22.10 8.33 -28.38
C GLU A 203 -21.44 8.09 -26.99
N LYS A 204 -20.36 7.30 -27.04
CA LYS A 204 -19.55 7.01 -25.88
C LYS A 204 -18.75 8.25 -25.48
N THR A 205 -19.30 9.06 -24.60
CA THR A 205 -18.51 10.00 -23.81
C THR A 205 -18.19 9.29 -22.51
N GLU A 206 -17.00 8.75 -22.40
CA GLU A 206 -16.47 8.25 -21.12
C GLU A 206 -16.26 9.46 -20.20
N ALA A 207 -17.20 9.72 -19.32
CA ALA A 207 -17.01 10.67 -18.24
C ALA A 207 -16.09 10.05 -17.20
N HIS A 208 -14.82 10.41 -17.22
CA HIS A 208 -13.89 10.11 -16.14
C HIS A 208 -14.20 11.06 -14.96
N ALA A 209 -14.74 10.51 -13.90
CA ALA A 209 -14.88 11.22 -12.63
C ALA A 209 -13.71 10.81 -11.73
N ASP A 210 -12.77 11.70 -11.51
CA ASP A 210 -11.67 11.48 -10.59
C ASP A 210 -12.07 11.89 -9.18
N LEU A 211 -11.86 10.99 -8.23
CA LEU A 211 -12.10 11.25 -6.82
C LEU A 211 -10.79 11.65 -6.15
N ILE A 212 -10.69 12.89 -5.71
CA ILE A 212 -9.58 13.35 -4.89
C ILE A 212 -10.02 13.39 -3.43
N VAL A 213 -9.51 12.50 -2.61
CA VAL A 213 -9.73 12.50 -1.16
C VAL A 213 -8.63 13.30 -0.51
N ASN A 214 -8.99 14.42 0.11
CA ASN A 214 -8.05 15.29 0.80
C ASN A 214 -8.46 15.44 2.27
N ARG A 215 -7.49 15.40 3.18
CA ARG A 215 -7.68 15.75 4.59
C ARG A 215 -7.72 17.27 4.73
N GLY A 216 -8.88 17.84 5.07
CA GLY A 216 -8.97 19.23 5.45
C GLY A 216 -8.23 19.49 6.77
N ARG A 217 -7.23 20.38 6.77
CA ARG A 217 -6.71 20.95 8.03
C ARG A 217 -7.85 21.75 8.68
N GLN A 218 -8.34 21.32 9.81
CA GLN A 218 -9.06 22.25 10.71
C GLN A 218 -8.05 23.30 11.13
N ARG A 219 -8.23 24.54 10.66
CA ARG A 219 -7.61 25.69 11.31
C ARG A 219 -8.34 25.84 12.64
N GLU A 220 -7.66 25.53 13.73
CA GLU A 220 -8.03 26.04 15.03
C GLU A 220 -8.11 27.55 14.89
N ARG A 221 -9.31 28.09 15.05
CA ARG A 221 -9.51 29.53 15.24
C ARG A 221 -9.24 29.78 16.73
N GLU A 222 -8.09 30.35 17.02
CA GLU A 222 -7.90 31.15 18.20
C GLU A 222 -8.75 32.43 18.13
#